data_570328949f0fd5146914b96e7d32b27f
#
_entry.id   570328949f0fd5146914b96e7d32b27f
#
_cell.length_a   1.000
_cell.length_b   1.000
_cell.length_c   1.000
_cell.angle_alpha   90.00
_cell.angle_beta   90.00
_cell.angle_gamma   90.00
#
_symmetry.space_group_name_H-M   'P 1'
#
loop_
_entity.id
_entity.type
_entity.pdbx_description
1 polymer ?
#
loop_
_entity_poly.entity_id
_entity_poly.type
_entity_poly.pdbx_seq_one_letter_code
_entity_poly.pdbx_strand_id
1 'polypeptide(L)'
;MSNLFKKKWDVAFVKGGIDALFADTPFQVVIAKNPFKNHWFADPFVLDVTPDKILLLAEEMDQSAPQPYGRIAKLTIDRASMRIEKYDIILDTGTHLSFPNILRQDGKVYIYPENCHQGKLNLYEFDPDTNALTLVQSICDDAVWDASMTDFFGHRQLLGSYQDDFHLDIYDWDETNLNFVRSHSDLSSKADNRLAGQPFAYKGNYYCPTQDCTTTYGGGVCIKKMVLRDGKLALVPGKVLTPPDPKRFEGMHTLNQYKGVVVVDLKSWHVPLMRTLYQSYCSLVKKK
;
A
#
# COMPACT_ATOMS: atom_id res chain seq x y z
N MET A 1 16.40 -17.96 -12.81
CA MET A 1 15.11 -18.70 -12.88
C MET A 1 14.31 -18.19 -14.06
N SER A 2 13.67 -19.07 -14.83
CA SER A 2 12.91 -18.62 -16.01
C SER A 2 11.76 -17.71 -15.58
N ASN A 3 11.41 -16.71 -16.39
CA ASN A 3 10.28 -15.77 -16.15
C ASN A 3 8.92 -16.46 -15.92
N LEU A 4 8.83 -17.77 -16.19
CA LEU A 4 7.62 -18.57 -16.06
C LEU A 4 7.05 -18.66 -14.64
N PHE A 5 7.91 -18.60 -13.62
CA PHE A 5 7.52 -18.74 -12.20
C PHE A 5 7.53 -17.42 -11.43
N LYS A 6 7.73 -16.29 -12.12
CA LYS A 6 7.69 -14.99 -11.47
C LYS A 6 6.26 -14.56 -11.15
N LYS A 7 6.09 -13.98 -9.98
CA LYS A 7 4.86 -13.30 -9.56
C LYS A 7 5.00 -11.82 -9.88
N LYS A 8 3.85 -11.17 -10.03
CA LYS A 8 3.74 -9.73 -10.26
C LYS A 8 2.55 -9.17 -9.48
N TRP A 9 2.55 -7.86 -9.32
CA TRP A 9 1.42 -7.11 -8.82
C TRP A 9 0.72 -6.37 -9.95
N ASP A 10 -0.59 -6.33 -9.90
CA ASP A 10 -1.45 -5.61 -10.83
C ASP A 10 -2.27 -4.57 -10.05
N VAL A 11 -2.25 -3.33 -10.49
CA VAL A 11 -3.11 -2.27 -9.95
C VAL A 11 -4.55 -2.50 -10.39
N ALA A 12 -5.51 -2.36 -9.48
CA ALA A 12 -6.92 -2.53 -9.76
C ALA A 12 -7.79 -1.50 -9.02
N PHE A 13 -8.94 -1.17 -9.60
CA PHE A 13 -9.88 -0.20 -9.07
C PHE A 13 -11.17 -0.87 -8.64
N VAL A 14 -11.65 -0.58 -7.44
CA VAL A 14 -12.88 -1.14 -6.89
C VAL A 14 -14.09 -0.47 -7.55
N LYS A 15 -14.99 -1.27 -8.13
CA LYS A 15 -16.26 -0.78 -8.67
C LYS A 15 -17.21 -0.41 -7.53
N GLY A 16 -17.83 0.77 -7.62
CA GLY A 16 -18.72 1.28 -6.59
C GLY A 16 -18.01 1.94 -5.39
N GLY A 17 -16.68 2.11 -5.48
CA GLY A 17 -15.91 2.86 -4.49
C GLY A 17 -15.91 2.20 -3.11
N ILE A 18 -15.79 3.03 -2.07
CA ILE A 18 -15.64 2.57 -0.68
C ILE A 18 -16.88 1.84 -0.16
N ASP A 19 -18.10 2.20 -0.59
CA ASP A 19 -19.34 1.54 -0.18
C ASP A 19 -19.35 0.04 -0.54
N ALA A 20 -18.77 -0.32 -1.69
CA ALA A 20 -18.69 -1.72 -2.14
C ALA A 20 -17.84 -2.59 -1.19
N LEU A 21 -16.85 -2.01 -0.50
CA LEU A 21 -16.02 -2.74 0.45
C LEU A 21 -16.76 -3.08 1.75
N PHE A 22 -17.77 -2.29 2.12
CA PHE A 22 -18.60 -2.51 3.30
C PHE A 22 -19.91 -3.26 3.01
N ALA A 23 -20.23 -3.53 1.74
CA ALA A 23 -21.38 -4.32 1.36
C ALA A 23 -21.19 -5.82 1.71
N ASP A 24 -22.31 -6.54 1.90
CA ASP A 24 -22.28 -7.98 2.20
C ASP A 24 -21.90 -8.84 0.98
N THR A 25 -21.99 -8.26 -0.21
CA THR A 25 -21.62 -8.95 -1.47
C THR A 25 -20.13 -8.78 -1.76
N PRO A 26 -19.50 -9.76 -2.45
CA PRO A 26 -18.12 -9.62 -2.89
C PRO A 26 -17.96 -8.40 -3.81
N PHE A 27 -16.94 -7.58 -3.54
CA PHE A 27 -16.63 -6.43 -4.38
C PHE A 27 -16.02 -6.87 -5.73
N GLN A 28 -16.19 -6.02 -6.72
CA GLN A 28 -15.65 -6.22 -8.06
C GLN A 28 -14.56 -5.18 -8.36
N VAL A 29 -13.63 -5.55 -9.23
CA VAL A 29 -12.55 -4.66 -9.65
C VAL A 29 -12.45 -4.52 -11.16
N VAL A 30 -11.84 -3.43 -11.59
CA VAL A 30 -11.32 -3.25 -12.94
C VAL A 30 -9.80 -3.17 -12.84
N ILE A 31 -9.10 -4.08 -13.51
CA ILE A 31 -7.64 -4.12 -13.50
C ILE A 31 -7.12 -3.06 -14.46
N ALA A 32 -6.14 -2.27 -14.02
CA ALA A 32 -5.41 -1.35 -14.88
C ALA A 32 -4.64 -2.14 -15.95
N LYS A 33 -4.83 -1.76 -17.21
CA LYS A 33 -4.11 -2.38 -18.34
C LYS A 33 -2.67 -1.86 -18.34
N ASN A 34 -1.73 -2.69 -17.93
CA ASN A 34 -0.31 -2.36 -17.93
C ASN A 34 0.34 -2.79 -19.25
N PRO A 35 0.76 -1.84 -20.14
CA PRO A 35 1.42 -2.14 -21.38
C PRO A 35 2.94 -2.34 -21.26
N PHE A 36 3.52 -2.01 -20.08
CA PHE A 36 4.96 -2.01 -19.89
C PHE A 36 5.44 -3.41 -19.51
N LYS A 37 6.08 -4.07 -20.48
CA LYS A 37 6.64 -5.40 -20.26
C LYS A 37 7.77 -5.33 -19.22
N ASN A 38 7.87 -6.36 -18.40
CA ASN A 38 8.85 -6.50 -17.31
C ASN A 38 8.70 -5.53 -16.14
N HIS A 39 7.77 -4.58 -16.19
CA HIS A 39 7.46 -3.69 -15.08
C HIS A 39 6.13 -4.10 -14.43
N TRP A 40 6.08 -4.13 -13.11
CA TRP A 40 4.85 -4.20 -12.37
C TRP A 40 4.78 -3.09 -11.33
N PHE A 41 3.58 -2.82 -10.84
CA PHE A 41 3.30 -1.74 -9.91
C PHE A 41 2.51 -2.29 -8.73
N ALA A 42 2.99 -2.01 -7.51
CA ALA A 42 2.36 -2.35 -6.25
C ALA A 42 2.15 -1.10 -5.39
N ASP A 43 1.54 -1.26 -4.22
CA ASP A 43 1.30 -0.19 -3.26
C ASP A 43 0.71 1.08 -3.89
N PRO A 44 -0.42 1.01 -4.61
CA PRO A 44 -0.97 2.18 -5.28
C PRO A 44 -1.62 3.15 -4.29
N PHE A 45 -1.21 4.42 -4.33
CA PHE A 45 -1.84 5.54 -3.63
C PHE A 45 -2.42 6.53 -4.65
N VAL A 46 -3.66 6.97 -4.45
CA VAL A 46 -4.29 7.92 -5.38
C VAL A 46 -3.70 9.31 -5.14
N LEU A 47 -2.92 9.81 -6.12
CA LEU A 47 -2.34 11.14 -6.08
C LEU A 47 -3.37 12.20 -6.45
N ASP A 48 -4.06 12.03 -7.56
CA ASP A 48 -5.15 12.92 -7.97
C ASP A 48 -6.11 12.24 -8.94
N VAL A 49 -7.31 12.83 -9.10
CA VAL A 49 -8.34 12.36 -10.01
C VAL A 49 -8.91 13.55 -10.76
N THR A 50 -8.86 13.50 -12.08
CA THR A 50 -9.50 14.45 -13.00
C THR A 50 -10.65 13.76 -13.75
N PRO A 51 -11.47 14.47 -14.56
CA PRO A 51 -12.48 13.82 -15.38
C PRO A 51 -11.95 12.70 -16.27
N ASP A 52 -10.75 12.88 -16.83
CA ASP A 52 -10.18 11.98 -17.84
C ASP A 52 -9.06 11.07 -17.32
N LYS A 53 -8.41 11.42 -16.21
CA LYS A 53 -7.23 10.72 -15.70
C LYS A 53 -7.32 10.37 -14.22
N ILE A 54 -6.68 9.26 -13.85
CA ILE A 54 -6.35 8.92 -12.49
C ILE A 54 -4.83 8.95 -12.37
N LEU A 55 -4.32 9.73 -11.44
CA LEU A 55 -2.89 9.79 -11.12
C LEU A 55 -2.64 8.98 -9.86
N LEU A 56 -1.71 8.03 -9.92
CA LEU A 56 -1.31 7.23 -8.77
C LEU A 56 0.18 7.42 -8.49
N LEU A 57 0.55 7.23 -7.23
CA LEU A 57 1.89 6.83 -6.84
C LEU A 57 1.88 5.33 -6.61
N ALA A 58 2.97 4.65 -6.94
CA ALA A 58 3.12 3.22 -6.73
C ALA A 58 4.60 2.84 -6.57
N GLU A 59 4.85 1.71 -5.92
CA GLU A 59 6.10 1.00 -6.08
C GLU A 59 6.21 0.47 -7.50
N GLU A 60 7.30 0.79 -8.17
CA GLU A 60 7.63 0.22 -9.49
C GLU A 60 8.78 -0.77 -9.35
N MET A 61 8.66 -1.90 -10.00
CA MET A 61 9.69 -2.94 -10.05
C MET A 61 10.02 -3.32 -11.49
N ASP A 62 11.27 -3.07 -11.91
CA ASP A 62 11.80 -3.55 -13.19
C ASP A 62 12.36 -4.97 -13.04
N GLN A 63 11.60 -5.96 -13.47
CA GLN A 63 12.01 -7.37 -13.41
C GLN A 63 13.14 -7.74 -14.39
N SER A 64 13.51 -6.84 -15.31
CA SER A 64 14.62 -7.03 -16.25
C SER A 64 15.97 -6.62 -15.65
N ALA A 65 15.96 -5.82 -14.59
CA ALA A 65 17.17 -5.41 -13.90
C ALA A 65 17.91 -6.62 -13.28
N PRO A 66 19.25 -6.60 -13.25
CA PRO A 66 20.03 -7.70 -12.64
C PRO A 66 19.72 -7.92 -11.16
N GLN A 67 19.49 -6.84 -10.44
CA GLN A 67 19.07 -6.81 -9.03
C GLN A 67 17.86 -5.88 -8.91
N PRO A 68 16.62 -6.38 -9.09
CA PRO A 68 15.42 -5.57 -9.00
C PRO A 68 15.21 -5.03 -7.59
N TYR A 69 14.86 -3.76 -7.49
CA TYR A 69 14.41 -3.13 -6.24
C TYR A 69 13.28 -2.12 -6.53
N GLY A 70 12.47 -1.84 -5.53
CA GLY A 70 11.34 -0.91 -5.65
C GLY A 70 11.80 0.53 -5.80
N ARG A 71 11.15 1.27 -6.70
CA ARG A 71 11.30 2.71 -6.91
C ARG A 71 9.92 3.35 -6.85
N ILE A 72 9.83 4.64 -6.56
CA ILE A 72 8.54 5.32 -6.57
C ILE A 72 8.25 5.88 -7.95
N ALA A 73 7.14 5.43 -8.52
CA ALA A 73 6.64 5.88 -9.80
C ALA A 73 5.33 6.66 -9.66
N LYS A 74 5.18 7.69 -10.51
CA LYS A 74 3.87 8.31 -10.79
C LYS A 74 3.28 7.66 -12.02
N LEU A 75 2.09 7.10 -11.90
CA LEU A 75 1.33 6.50 -13.00
C LEU A 75 0.27 7.48 -13.49
N THR A 76 0.14 7.62 -14.81
CA THR A 76 -0.97 8.30 -15.47
C THR A 76 -1.87 7.27 -16.12
N ILE A 77 -3.12 7.17 -15.67
CA ILE A 77 -4.09 6.17 -16.12
C ILE A 77 -5.23 6.87 -16.83
N ASP A 78 -5.53 6.46 -18.05
CA ASP A 78 -6.72 6.88 -18.79
C ASP A 78 -7.96 6.27 -18.13
N ARG A 79 -8.87 7.14 -17.70
CA ARG A 79 -10.03 6.73 -16.89
C ARG A 79 -11.07 5.95 -17.68
N ALA A 80 -11.21 6.21 -18.96
CA ALA A 80 -12.19 5.53 -19.82
C ALA A 80 -11.75 4.11 -20.17
N SER A 81 -10.49 3.93 -20.55
CA SER A 81 -9.95 2.64 -20.98
C SER A 81 -9.29 1.83 -19.85
N MET A 82 -9.06 2.47 -18.69
CA MET A 82 -8.30 1.95 -17.55
C MET A 82 -6.91 1.45 -17.96
N ARG A 83 -6.27 2.18 -18.87
CA ARG A 83 -4.92 1.88 -19.36
C ARG A 83 -3.91 2.79 -18.69
N ILE A 84 -2.80 2.24 -18.22
CA ILE A 84 -1.62 3.00 -17.81
C ILE A 84 -1.00 3.54 -19.08
N GLU A 85 -1.11 4.85 -19.33
CA GLU A 85 -0.57 5.50 -20.51
C GLU A 85 0.92 5.80 -20.36
N LYS A 86 1.30 6.18 -19.14
CA LYS A 86 2.66 6.62 -18.82
C LYS A 86 2.97 6.30 -17.38
N TYR A 87 4.25 6.05 -17.08
CA TYR A 87 4.80 6.15 -15.74
C TYR A 87 6.10 6.96 -15.76
N ASP A 88 6.34 7.69 -14.68
CA ASP A 88 7.57 8.46 -14.45
C ASP A 88 8.16 7.99 -13.13
N ILE A 89 9.42 7.60 -13.09
CA ILE A 89 10.13 7.38 -11.82
C ILE A 89 10.37 8.75 -11.20
N ILE A 90 9.78 9.00 -10.04
CA ILE A 90 9.88 10.28 -9.34
C ILE A 90 10.83 10.23 -8.14
N LEU A 91 11.14 9.02 -7.64
CA LEU A 91 12.16 8.82 -6.61
C LEU A 91 12.87 7.49 -6.81
N ASP A 92 14.19 7.58 -6.84
CA ASP A 92 15.12 6.44 -6.85
C ASP A 92 16.32 6.81 -5.99
N THR A 93 16.54 6.08 -4.90
CA THR A 93 17.64 6.32 -3.95
C THR A 93 18.75 5.28 -4.06
N GLY A 94 18.66 4.38 -5.05
CA GLY A 94 19.56 3.23 -5.17
C GLY A 94 19.30 2.13 -4.14
N THR A 95 18.26 2.27 -3.32
CA THR A 95 17.77 1.28 -2.35
C THR A 95 16.28 1.06 -2.52
N HIS A 96 15.76 -0.06 -2.00
CA HIS A 96 14.35 -0.39 -2.11
C HIS A 96 13.47 0.69 -1.48
N LEU A 97 12.49 1.16 -2.24
CA LEU A 97 11.44 2.08 -1.83
C LEU A 97 10.07 1.46 -2.15
N SER A 98 9.13 1.56 -1.24
CA SER A 98 7.76 1.06 -1.39
C SER A 98 6.76 1.96 -0.67
N PHE A 99 5.48 1.63 -0.69
CA PHE A 99 4.42 2.24 0.09
C PHE A 99 4.44 3.79 0.07
N PRO A 100 4.29 4.46 -1.09
CA PRO A 100 4.45 5.90 -1.27
C PRO A 100 3.29 6.69 -0.68
N ASN A 101 3.22 6.77 0.64
CA ASN A 101 2.13 7.44 1.34
C ASN A 101 2.11 8.95 1.08
N ILE A 102 0.92 9.54 1.11
CA ILE A 102 0.68 10.92 0.70
C ILE A 102 0.08 11.71 1.86
N LEU A 103 0.74 12.83 2.22
CA LEU A 103 0.21 13.85 3.12
C LEU A 103 -0.19 15.08 2.29
N ARG A 104 -1.43 15.55 2.48
CA ARG A 104 -1.92 16.80 1.89
C ARG A 104 -2.13 17.81 2.98
N GLN A 105 -1.35 18.89 2.95
CA GLN A 105 -1.41 19.91 3.98
C GLN A 105 -1.13 21.29 3.36
N ASP A 106 -1.90 22.29 3.74
CA ASP A 106 -1.73 23.70 3.35
C ASP A 106 -1.63 23.92 1.83
N GLY A 107 -2.44 23.16 1.06
CA GLY A 107 -2.45 23.21 -0.40
C GLY A 107 -1.28 22.53 -1.08
N LYS A 108 -0.35 21.96 -0.33
CA LYS A 108 0.79 21.19 -0.81
C LYS A 108 0.57 19.69 -0.72
N VAL A 109 1.33 18.95 -1.51
CA VAL A 109 1.38 17.49 -1.48
C VAL A 109 2.76 17.06 -1.02
N TYR A 110 2.79 16.22 0.00
CA TYR A 110 4.01 15.60 0.48
C TYR A 110 3.93 14.10 0.31
N ILE A 111 5.08 13.46 0.08
CA ILE A 111 5.21 12.02 -0.11
C ILE A 111 6.23 11.51 0.91
N TYR A 112 5.91 10.41 1.59
CA TYR A 112 6.81 9.75 2.53
C TYR A 112 6.78 8.25 2.30
N PRO A 113 7.63 7.76 1.38
CA PRO A 113 7.70 6.33 1.06
C PRO A 113 8.42 5.56 2.15
N GLU A 114 8.10 4.28 2.28
CA GLU A 114 8.92 3.36 3.05
C GLU A 114 10.34 3.34 2.51
N ASN A 115 11.31 3.45 3.42
CA ASN A 115 12.74 3.38 3.13
C ASN A 115 13.51 2.80 4.31
N CYS A 116 13.10 1.63 4.78
CA CYS A 116 13.70 0.99 5.94
C CYS A 116 15.20 0.68 5.76
N HIS A 117 15.67 0.50 4.53
CA HIS A 117 17.09 0.31 4.24
C HIS A 117 17.98 1.50 4.61
N GLN A 118 17.41 2.71 4.65
CA GLN A 118 18.12 3.91 5.12
C GLN A 118 17.88 4.19 6.62
N GLY A 119 17.02 3.41 7.28
CA GLY A 119 16.74 3.53 8.71
C GLY A 119 15.97 4.80 9.10
N LYS A 120 15.31 5.46 8.15
CA LYS A 120 14.61 6.74 8.35
C LYS A 120 13.36 6.82 7.51
N LEU A 121 12.35 7.54 8.00
CA LEU A 121 11.21 7.95 7.20
C LEU A 121 11.38 9.41 6.78
N ASN A 122 11.55 9.63 5.49
CA ASN A 122 11.78 10.95 4.90
C ASN A 122 10.50 11.52 4.30
N LEU A 123 10.28 12.82 4.49
CA LEU A 123 9.20 13.60 3.91
C LEU A 123 9.73 14.41 2.72
N TYR A 124 9.07 14.27 1.57
CA TYR A 124 9.39 15.00 0.35
C TYR A 124 8.22 15.88 -0.07
N GLU A 125 8.47 17.13 -0.45
CA GLU A 125 7.48 17.97 -1.11
C GLU A 125 7.42 17.60 -2.60
N PHE A 126 6.22 17.37 -3.11
CA PHE A 126 5.96 17.03 -4.52
C PHE A 126 5.55 18.26 -5.30
N ASP A 127 6.26 18.56 -6.38
CA ASP A 127 5.90 19.57 -7.36
C ASP A 127 5.08 18.93 -8.50
N PRO A 128 3.79 19.24 -8.63
CA PRO A 128 2.94 18.66 -9.66
C PRO A 128 3.29 19.10 -11.08
N ASP A 129 3.93 20.26 -11.26
CA ASP A 129 4.26 20.81 -12.58
C ASP A 129 5.49 20.11 -13.19
N THR A 130 6.47 19.81 -12.37
CA THR A 130 7.74 19.20 -12.78
C THR A 130 7.84 17.71 -12.46
N ASN A 131 6.97 17.17 -11.61
CA ASN A 131 7.06 15.85 -10.97
C ASN A 131 8.30 15.68 -10.06
N ALA A 132 8.92 16.77 -9.66
CA ALA A 132 10.08 16.72 -8.79
C ALA A 132 9.68 16.47 -7.33
N LEU A 133 10.57 15.76 -6.62
CA LEU A 133 10.51 15.59 -5.17
C LEU A 133 11.68 16.32 -4.52
N THR A 134 11.37 17.20 -3.58
CA THR A 134 12.38 17.89 -2.77
C THR A 134 12.31 17.36 -1.35
N LEU A 135 13.43 16.84 -0.84
CA LEU A 135 13.52 16.39 0.56
C LEU A 135 13.29 17.58 1.49
N VAL A 136 12.29 17.45 2.37
CA VAL A 136 11.98 18.47 3.39
C VAL A 136 12.75 18.15 4.66
N GLN A 137 12.53 16.95 5.22
CA GLN A 137 13.19 16.50 6.46
C GLN A 137 13.02 14.99 6.67
N SER A 138 13.76 14.42 7.60
CA SER A 138 13.41 13.14 8.23
C SER A 138 12.33 13.40 9.28
N ILE A 139 11.28 12.58 9.27
CA ILE A 139 10.14 12.72 10.20
C ILE A 139 10.03 11.56 11.20
N CYS A 140 10.84 10.52 11.04
CA CYS A 140 11.00 9.43 11.99
C CYS A 140 12.38 8.81 11.81
N ASP A 141 13.10 8.61 12.90
CA ASP A 141 14.45 8.04 12.91
C ASP A 141 14.46 6.52 13.09
N ASP A 142 13.27 5.90 13.11
CA ASP A 142 13.13 4.44 13.12
C ASP A 142 12.94 3.89 11.69
N ALA A 143 13.41 2.67 11.45
CA ALA A 143 13.16 1.91 10.22
C ALA A 143 11.73 1.34 10.22
N VAL A 144 10.75 2.21 9.93
CA VAL A 144 9.32 1.87 9.98
C VAL A 144 8.85 1.32 8.64
N TRP A 145 8.15 0.20 8.67
CA TRP A 145 7.52 -0.40 7.50
C TRP A 145 6.08 0.08 7.32
N ASP A 146 5.70 0.34 6.07
CA ASP A 146 4.33 0.69 5.65
C ASP A 146 3.72 1.81 6.52
N ALA A 147 4.47 2.89 6.78
CA ALA A 147 4.06 3.94 7.69
C ALA A 147 2.88 4.78 7.16
N SER A 148 1.91 5.10 8.03
CA SER A 148 0.77 5.98 7.70
C SER A 148 0.44 6.95 8.81
N MET A 149 0.34 8.24 8.45
CA MET A 149 -0.08 9.30 9.38
C MET A 149 -1.59 9.36 9.55
N THR A 150 -2.02 9.78 10.73
CA THR A 150 -3.42 10.10 11.04
C THR A 150 -3.49 11.23 12.07
N ASP A 151 -4.57 12.02 12.02
CA ASP A 151 -4.91 13.07 12.98
C ASP A 151 -6.36 12.95 13.48
N PHE A 152 -6.97 11.78 13.30
CA PHE A 152 -8.39 11.55 13.54
C PHE A 152 -8.83 11.74 14.99
N PHE A 153 -7.93 11.65 15.95
CA PHE A 153 -8.27 11.79 17.37
C PHE A 153 -7.73 13.08 17.99
N GLY A 154 -7.49 14.10 17.16
CA GLY A 154 -7.15 15.45 17.60
C GLY A 154 -5.66 15.71 17.80
N HIS A 155 -4.82 14.72 17.58
CA HIS A 155 -3.36 14.87 17.55
C HIS A 155 -2.77 14.01 16.44
N ARG A 156 -1.64 14.46 15.91
CA ARG A 156 -0.99 13.77 14.80
C ARG A 156 -0.21 12.57 15.29
N GLN A 157 -0.50 11.42 14.70
CA GLN A 157 0.16 10.15 14.98
C GLN A 157 0.67 9.51 13.70
N LEU A 158 1.76 8.75 13.80
CA LEU A 158 2.25 7.85 12.78
C LEU A 158 2.01 6.42 13.27
N LEU A 159 1.42 5.61 12.40
CA LEU A 159 1.31 4.17 12.58
C LEU A 159 2.34 3.51 11.68
N GLY A 160 3.01 2.49 12.16
CA GLY A 160 3.96 1.75 11.35
C GLY A 160 4.15 0.33 11.85
N SER A 161 4.64 -0.54 11.01
CA SER A 161 4.91 -1.92 11.34
C SER A 161 6.41 -2.11 11.58
N TYR A 162 6.75 -3.05 12.45
CA TYR A 162 8.14 -3.45 12.66
C TYR A 162 8.48 -4.70 11.84
N GLN A 163 9.74 -4.78 11.40
CA GLN A 163 10.20 -5.77 10.42
C GLN A 163 9.99 -7.22 10.84
N ASP A 164 10.30 -7.55 12.10
CA ASP A 164 10.52 -8.94 12.49
C ASP A 164 9.23 -9.70 12.84
N ASP A 165 8.17 -9.01 13.25
CA ASP A 165 6.96 -9.68 13.75
C ASP A 165 5.64 -8.98 13.40
N PHE A 166 5.68 -7.91 12.59
CA PHE A 166 4.51 -7.15 12.13
C PHE A 166 3.63 -6.57 13.25
N HIS A 167 4.17 -6.33 14.44
CA HIS A 167 3.43 -5.59 15.44
C HIS A 167 3.24 -4.13 14.99
N LEU A 168 2.21 -3.48 15.51
CA LEU A 168 1.91 -2.10 15.20
C LEU A 168 2.59 -1.19 16.21
N ASP A 169 3.47 -0.32 15.75
CA ASP A 169 4.00 0.79 16.53
C ASP A 169 3.19 2.06 16.27
N ILE A 170 2.91 2.80 17.33
CA ILE A 170 2.26 4.10 17.29
C ILE A 170 3.25 5.15 17.79
N TYR A 171 3.41 6.21 17.02
CA TYR A 171 4.29 7.33 17.30
C TYR A 171 3.45 8.59 17.44
N ASP A 172 3.76 9.43 18.42
CA ASP A 172 3.18 10.76 18.58
C ASP A 172 4.10 11.80 17.96
N TRP A 173 3.51 12.85 17.38
CA TRP A 173 4.25 13.97 16.84
C TRP A 173 4.84 14.82 17.96
N ASP A 174 6.15 15.05 17.94
CA ASP A 174 6.87 15.94 18.83
C ASP A 174 7.06 17.32 18.17
N GLU A 175 6.32 18.31 18.65
CA GLU A 175 6.37 19.68 18.13
C GLU A 175 7.72 20.37 18.37
N THR A 176 8.50 19.91 19.34
CA THR A 176 9.80 20.49 19.67
C THR A 176 10.88 20.05 18.69
N ASN A 177 10.91 18.75 18.41
CA ASN A 177 11.91 18.15 17.54
C ASN A 177 11.43 17.98 16.10
N LEU A 178 10.15 18.28 15.82
CA LEU A 178 9.50 18.17 14.52
C LEU A 178 9.64 16.76 13.91
N ASN A 179 9.50 15.74 14.73
CA ASN A 179 9.55 14.35 14.31
C ASN A 179 8.57 13.46 15.10
N PHE A 180 8.39 12.22 14.67
CA PHE A 180 7.59 11.23 15.36
C PHE A 180 8.43 10.45 16.36
N VAL A 181 7.94 10.37 17.60
CA VAL A 181 8.57 9.63 18.70
C VAL A 181 7.64 8.47 19.10
N ARG A 182 8.19 7.26 19.26
CA ARG A 182 7.41 6.07 19.61
C ARG A 182 6.73 6.26 20.96
N SER A 183 5.43 6.13 20.96
CA SER A 183 4.55 6.30 22.12
C SER A 183 4.23 4.94 22.75
N HIS A 184 3.79 3.97 21.95
CA HIS A 184 3.49 2.62 22.39
C HIS A 184 3.42 1.63 21.23
N SER A 185 3.36 0.35 21.55
CA SER A 185 3.22 -0.74 20.57
C SER A 185 1.98 -1.56 20.87
N ASP A 186 1.24 -1.95 19.81
CA ASP A 186 0.16 -2.92 19.89
C ASP A 186 0.70 -4.30 19.48
N LEU A 187 0.92 -5.16 20.47
CA LEU A 187 1.43 -6.52 20.29
C LEU A 187 0.31 -7.56 20.18
N SER A 188 -0.96 -7.14 20.14
CA SER A 188 -2.12 -8.03 20.20
C SER A 188 -2.27 -8.95 19.00
N SER A 189 -1.77 -8.54 17.84
CA SER A 189 -1.75 -9.37 16.62
C SER A 189 -0.49 -9.12 15.83
N LYS A 190 0.13 -10.19 15.35
CA LYS A 190 1.37 -10.14 14.56
C LYS A 190 1.14 -10.44 13.08
N ALA A 191 0.09 -11.18 12.75
CA ALA A 191 -0.15 -11.65 11.39
C ALA A 191 -1.01 -10.69 10.55
N ASP A 192 -1.72 -9.76 11.16
CA ASP A 192 -2.68 -8.86 10.50
C ASP A 192 -2.57 -7.39 10.92
N ASN A 193 -1.44 -6.96 11.47
CA ASN A 193 -1.20 -5.58 11.91
C ASN A 193 -0.28 -4.77 10.96
N ARG A 194 0.37 -5.40 9.99
CA ARG A 194 1.12 -4.64 8.97
C ARG A 194 0.16 -3.74 8.18
N LEU A 195 0.51 -2.47 8.00
CA LEU A 195 -0.39 -1.56 7.32
C LEU A 195 -0.57 -1.94 5.84
N ALA A 196 -1.75 -1.62 5.32
CA ALA A 196 -2.14 -1.89 3.93
C ALA A 196 -2.59 -0.61 3.20
N GLY A 197 -2.46 0.55 3.82
CA GLY A 197 -2.87 1.80 3.22
C GLY A 197 -3.11 2.90 4.24
N GLN A 198 -3.53 4.04 3.73
CA GLN A 198 -3.80 5.22 4.55
C GLN A 198 -5.10 5.03 5.37
N PRO A 199 -5.10 5.39 6.66
CA PRO A 199 -6.33 5.48 7.43
C PRO A 199 -7.35 6.40 6.79
N PHE A 200 -8.64 6.07 6.92
CA PHE A 200 -9.72 6.83 6.32
C PHE A 200 -10.98 6.90 7.18
N ALA A 201 -11.78 7.95 6.95
CA ALA A 201 -13.09 8.10 7.58
C ALA A 201 -14.19 7.53 6.68
N TYR A 202 -15.15 6.80 7.27
CA TYR A 202 -16.34 6.30 6.58
C TYR A 202 -17.53 6.22 7.54
N LYS A 203 -18.65 6.84 7.19
CA LYS A 203 -19.92 6.86 7.97
C LYS A 203 -19.70 7.15 9.46
N GLY A 204 -18.91 8.20 9.76
CA GLY A 204 -18.66 8.67 11.12
C GLY A 204 -17.71 7.79 11.95
N ASN A 205 -17.04 6.82 11.35
CA ASN A 205 -16.02 6.00 11.98
C ASN A 205 -14.68 6.15 11.24
N TYR A 206 -13.60 5.82 11.92
CA TYR A 206 -12.25 5.80 11.38
C TYR A 206 -11.77 4.37 11.19
N TYR A 207 -11.11 4.11 10.09
CA TYR A 207 -10.64 2.79 9.70
C TYR A 207 -9.19 2.85 9.24
N CYS A 208 -8.47 1.77 9.51
CA CYS A 208 -7.11 1.54 9.07
C CYS A 208 -7.04 0.22 8.30
N PRO A 209 -6.64 0.21 7.03
CA PRO A 209 -6.37 -1.01 6.30
C PRO A 209 -5.10 -1.66 6.84
N THR A 210 -5.14 -2.96 7.09
CA THR A 210 -3.98 -3.78 7.47
C THR A 210 -3.91 -5.02 6.59
N GLN A 211 -2.72 -5.57 6.38
CA GLN A 211 -2.51 -6.79 5.60
C GLN A 211 -2.93 -8.01 6.41
N ASP A 212 -3.69 -8.92 5.81
CA ASP A 212 -3.89 -10.26 6.35
C ASP A 212 -2.79 -11.18 5.82
N CYS A 213 -1.79 -11.43 6.65
CA CYS A 213 -0.67 -12.32 6.38
C CYS A 213 -0.80 -13.69 7.08
N THR A 214 -1.98 -14.05 7.60
CA THR A 214 -2.20 -15.29 8.36
C THR A 214 -1.91 -16.56 7.55
N THR A 215 -2.17 -16.55 6.26
CA THR A 215 -1.95 -17.70 5.37
C THR A 215 -0.78 -17.52 4.41
N THR A 216 -0.55 -16.31 3.94
CA THR A 216 0.54 -15.93 3.03
C THR A 216 0.74 -14.43 3.07
N TYR A 217 1.95 -13.99 2.73
CA TYR A 217 2.26 -12.56 2.61
C TYR A 217 1.29 -11.85 1.64
N GLY A 218 0.60 -10.83 2.17
CA GLY A 218 -0.37 -10.07 1.39
C GLY A 218 -1.55 -10.93 0.90
N GLY A 219 -2.04 -11.86 1.73
CA GLY A 219 -3.16 -12.75 1.37
C GLY A 219 -4.50 -12.04 1.25
N GLY A 220 -4.67 -10.91 1.96
CA GLY A 220 -5.85 -10.09 1.97
C GLY A 220 -5.64 -8.77 2.69
N VAL A 221 -6.68 -7.95 2.77
CA VAL A 221 -6.69 -6.71 3.55
C VAL A 221 -7.77 -6.77 4.61
N CYS A 222 -7.42 -6.49 5.86
CA CYS A 222 -8.34 -6.32 6.96
C CYS A 222 -8.64 -4.83 7.14
N ILE A 223 -9.92 -4.43 7.09
CA ILE A 223 -10.34 -3.05 7.38
C ILE A 223 -10.63 -2.99 8.88
N LYS A 224 -9.65 -2.58 9.68
CA LYS A 224 -9.76 -2.47 11.13
C LYS A 224 -10.36 -1.12 11.53
N LYS A 225 -11.21 -1.12 12.56
CA LYS A 225 -11.74 0.11 13.13
C LYS A 225 -10.71 0.71 14.09
N MET A 226 -10.47 2.01 13.96
CA MET A 226 -9.62 2.78 14.87
C MET A 226 -10.47 3.26 16.06
N VAL A 227 -9.97 3.08 17.26
CA VAL A 227 -10.64 3.49 18.50
C VAL A 227 -9.61 4.02 19.52
N LEU A 228 -10.08 4.77 20.50
CA LEU A 228 -9.28 5.06 21.70
C LEU A 228 -9.65 4.07 22.82
N ARG A 229 -8.65 3.41 23.40
CA ARG A 229 -8.76 2.60 24.61
C ARG A 229 -7.84 3.19 25.68
N ASP A 230 -8.39 3.62 26.78
CA ASP A 230 -7.63 4.29 27.86
C ASP A 230 -6.77 5.46 27.33
N GLY A 231 -7.34 6.24 26.41
CA GLY A 231 -6.68 7.37 25.76
C GLY A 231 -5.62 7.01 24.70
N LYS A 232 -5.38 5.72 24.43
CA LYS A 232 -4.41 5.25 23.43
C LYS A 232 -5.11 4.74 22.19
N LEU A 233 -4.52 5.03 21.01
CA LEU A 233 -4.98 4.50 19.74
C LEU A 233 -4.84 2.97 19.71
N ALA A 234 -5.90 2.29 19.30
CA ALA A 234 -5.93 0.85 19.10
C ALA A 234 -6.72 0.48 17.85
N LEU A 235 -6.36 -0.64 17.23
CA LEU A 235 -7.08 -1.21 16.09
C LEU A 235 -7.95 -2.38 16.55
N VAL A 236 -9.24 -2.32 16.21
CA VAL A 236 -10.20 -3.39 16.50
C VAL A 236 -10.44 -4.18 15.22
N PRO A 237 -10.45 -5.53 15.27
CA PRO A 237 -10.74 -6.37 14.11
C PRO A 237 -12.00 -5.93 13.38
N GLY A 238 -11.95 -5.96 12.05
CA GLY A 238 -13.03 -5.54 11.16
C GLY A 238 -13.22 -6.52 10.01
N LYS A 239 -13.64 -6.00 8.87
CA LYS A 239 -13.94 -6.82 7.70
C LYS A 239 -12.65 -7.25 7.00
N VAL A 240 -12.51 -8.56 6.76
CA VAL A 240 -11.43 -9.11 5.94
C VAL A 240 -11.87 -9.14 4.48
N LEU A 241 -11.06 -8.54 3.62
CA LEU A 241 -11.22 -8.54 2.17
C LEU A 241 -10.21 -9.52 1.56
N THR A 242 -10.70 -10.44 0.77
CA THR A 242 -9.87 -11.36 -0.02
C THR A 242 -9.88 -10.95 -1.50
N PRO A 243 -8.89 -11.37 -2.30
CA PRO A 243 -8.89 -11.10 -3.73
C PRO A 243 -10.22 -11.49 -4.39
N PRO A 244 -10.80 -10.63 -5.25
CA PRO A 244 -12.14 -10.84 -5.79
C PRO A 244 -12.24 -12.06 -6.76
N ASP A 245 -11.11 -12.54 -7.28
CA ASP A 245 -11.00 -13.77 -8.07
C ASP A 245 -9.83 -14.60 -7.54
N PRO A 246 -10.07 -15.50 -6.54
CA PRO A 246 -9.01 -16.31 -5.94
C PRO A 246 -8.39 -17.33 -6.91
N LYS A 247 -9.04 -17.64 -8.04
CA LYS A 247 -8.45 -18.51 -9.08
C LYS A 247 -7.35 -17.77 -9.86
N ARG A 248 -7.50 -16.47 -10.01
CA ARG A 248 -6.56 -15.63 -10.75
C ARG A 248 -5.52 -14.97 -9.83
N PHE A 249 -5.94 -14.48 -8.66
CA PHE A 249 -5.10 -13.71 -7.74
C PHE A 249 -4.82 -14.48 -6.46
N GLU A 250 -3.60 -14.42 -5.98
CA GLU A 250 -3.16 -15.09 -4.76
C GLU A 250 -3.16 -14.17 -3.54
N GLY A 251 -3.24 -12.85 -3.76
CA GLY A 251 -3.15 -11.87 -2.71
C GLY A 251 -3.61 -10.49 -3.13
N MET A 252 -3.76 -9.64 -2.12
CA MET A 252 -4.06 -8.23 -2.16
C MET A 252 -3.47 -7.63 -0.89
N HIS A 253 -2.56 -6.67 -0.99
CA HIS A 253 -1.91 -6.18 0.23
C HIS A 253 -2.02 -4.67 0.45
N THR A 254 -2.53 -3.92 -0.53
CA THR A 254 -2.71 -2.48 -0.39
C THR A 254 -4.12 -2.05 -0.79
N LEU A 255 -4.69 -1.12 -0.03
CA LEU A 255 -5.99 -0.49 -0.26
C LEU A 255 -5.92 0.98 0.09
N ASN A 256 -6.14 1.84 -0.89
CA ASN A 256 -6.18 3.29 -0.70
C ASN A 256 -7.37 3.93 -1.40
N GLN A 257 -7.76 5.12 -0.96
CA GLN A 257 -8.87 5.85 -1.54
C GLN A 257 -8.64 7.36 -1.54
N TYR A 258 -9.10 8.04 -2.59
CA TYR A 258 -9.14 9.50 -2.67
C TYR A 258 -10.10 9.94 -3.77
N LYS A 259 -10.84 11.04 -3.55
CA LYS A 259 -11.82 11.61 -4.52
C LYS A 259 -12.76 10.56 -5.13
N GLY A 260 -13.27 9.62 -4.30
CA GLY A 260 -14.21 8.59 -4.72
C GLY A 260 -13.59 7.41 -5.50
N VAL A 261 -12.31 7.45 -5.79
CA VAL A 261 -11.57 6.33 -6.38
C VAL A 261 -10.99 5.47 -5.27
N VAL A 262 -11.25 4.16 -5.32
CA VAL A 262 -10.62 3.15 -4.45
C VAL A 262 -9.72 2.29 -5.30
N VAL A 263 -8.47 2.17 -4.90
CA VAL A 263 -7.42 1.41 -5.59
C VAL A 263 -6.87 0.33 -4.66
N VAL A 264 -6.57 -0.81 -5.25
CA VAL A 264 -5.94 -1.97 -4.60
C VAL A 264 -4.85 -2.52 -5.51
N ASP A 265 -3.98 -3.34 -4.96
CA ASP A 265 -3.11 -4.19 -5.77
C ASP A 265 -3.51 -5.66 -5.66
N LEU A 266 -3.19 -6.43 -6.69
CA LEU A 266 -3.56 -7.84 -6.80
C LEU A 266 -2.36 -8.66 -7.24
N LYS A 267 -2.00 -9.66 -6.45
CA LYS A 267 -0.86 -10.56 -6.71
C LYS A 267 -1.26 -11.66 -7.68
N SER A 268 -0.56 -11.73 -8.81
CA SER A 268 -0.81 -12.73 -9.84
C SER A 268 0.48 -13.41 -10.31
N TRP A 269 0.32 -14.51 -11.06
CA TRP A 269 1.43 -15.15 -11.75
C TRP A 269 1.64 -14.51 -13.11
N HIS A 270 2.90 -14.30 -13.47
CA HIS A 270 3.23 -13.80 -14.81
C HIS A 270 2.66 -14.69 -15.91
N VAL A 271 2.71 -16.02 -15.70
CA VAL A 271 2.06 -17.03 -16.55
C VAL A 271 1.04 -17.79 -15.70
N PRO A 272 -0.27 -17.54 -15.85
CA PRO A 272 -1.31 -18.14 -14.98
C PRO A 272 -1.29 -19.67 -14.93
N LEU A 273 -0.97 -20.33 -16.05
CA LEU A 273 -0.87 -21.80 -16.13
C LEU A 273 0.17 -22.38 -15.16
N MET A 274 1.25 -21.64 -14.91
CA MET A 274 2.31 -22.07 -14.00
C MET A 274 1.84 -22.14 -12.54
N ARG A 275 0.84 -21.36 -12.16
CA ARG A 275 0.20 -21.47 -10.84
C ARG A 275 -0.36 -22.86 -10.59
N THR A 276 -1.15 -23.38 -11.53
CA THR A 276 -1.77 -24.72 -11.42
C THR A 276 -0.71 -25.80 -11.34
N LEU A 277 0.32 -25.75 -12.18
CA LEU A 277 1.43 -26.68 -12.15
C LEU A 277 2.21 -26.64 -10.83
N TYR A 278 2.50 -25.44 -10.31
CA TYR A 278 3.17 -25.26 -9.04
C TYR A 278 2.34 -25.78 -7.85
N GLN A 279 1.04 -25.49 -7.82
CA GLN A 279 0.13 -25.98 -6.77
C GLN A 279 0.03 -27.51 -6.79
N SER A 280 -0.05 -28.11 -7.99
CA SER A 280 -0.03 -29.57 -8.15
C SER A 280 1.28 -30.17 -7.64
N TYR A 281 2.43 -29.58 -7.98
CA TYR A 281 3.71 -30.00 -7.48
C TYR A 281 3.81 -29.93 -5.95
N CYS A 282 3.42 -28.78 -5.35
CA CYS A 282 3.43 -28.62 -3.89
C CYS A 282 2.51 -29.62 -3.17
N SER A 283 1.36 -29.97 -3.77
CA SER A 283 0.45 -30.96 -3.20
C SER A 283 1.02 -32.38 -3.22
N LEU A 284 1.85 -32.71 -4.20
CA LEU A 284 2.55 -34.01 -4.29
C LEU A 284 3.72 -34.11 -3.29
N VAL A 285 4.43 -33.01 -3.07
CA VAL A 285 5.56 -32.98 -2.13
C VAL A 285 5.11 -32.99 -0.66
N LYS A 286 3.97 -32.37 -0.32
CA LYS A 286 3.40 -32.40 1.03
C LYS A 286 2.77 -33.74 1.42
N LYS A 287 2.60 -34.68 0.48
CA LYS A 287 2.08 -36.04 0.73
C LYS A 287 3.17 -37.06 0.94
N LYS A 288 4.43 -36.68 0.87
CA LYS A 288 5.61 -37.46 1.27
C LYS A 288 6.13 -36.95 2.61
#